data_86bedaf666ebf0a03d0c5d1b6d76e62f
#
_entry.id   86bedaf666ebf0a03d0c5d1b6d76e62f
#
_cell.length_a   1.000
_cell.length_b   1.000
_cell.length_c   1.000
_cell.angle_alpha   90.00
_cell.angle_beta   90.00
_cell.angle_gamma   90.00
#
_symmetry.space_group_name_H-M   'P 1'
#
loop_
_entity.id
_entity.type
_entity.pdbx_description
1 polymer ?
#
loop_
_entity_poly.entity_id
_entity_poly.type
_entity_poly.pdbx_seq_one_letter_code
_entity_poly.pdbx_strand_id
1 'polypeptide(L)'
;MRIRKIFTITVASVLAITLAACAPTAAPTSESKLAAIGVDNSWVKASEYSDHEGGMTGVFADITNNTDAPIQLIGGETSFASMVEVHEVVDGNMQMREGGIEIAPGETVSLAPGGLHVMLMGLNKKIVPGTEVDMKLIFSGDFGDEKTFTVTLENMLAKESASGEESYAPKPMATPAE
;
A
#
# COMPACT_ATOMS: atom_id res chain seq x y z
N MET A 1 -32.34 -83.02 27.05
CA MET A 1 -32.28 -81.97 28.06
C MET A 1 -31.50 -80.83 27.44
N ARG A 2 -32.22 -79.74 26.95
CA ARG A 2 -31.60 -78.64 26.19
C ARG A 2 -31.72 -77.42 27.03
N ILE A 3 -30.54 -76.89 27.43
CA ILE A 3 -30.42 -75.63 28.20
C ILE A 3 -30.30 -74.47 27.20
N ARG A 4 -31.32 -73.62 27.18
CA ARG A 4 -31.32 -72.35 26.43
C ARG A 4 -30.60 -71.28 27.23
N LYS A 5 -29.48 -70.80 26.70
CA LYS A 5 -28.78 -69.59 27.23
C LYS A 5 -29.46 -68.36 26.71
N ILE A 6 -29.96 -67.56 27.63
CA ILE A 6 -30.56 -66.24 27.38
C ILE A 6 -29.40 -65.26 27.32
N PHE A 7 -29.28 -64.55 26.18
CA PHE A 7 -28.29 -63.51 25.96
C PHE A 7 -28.94 -62.17 26.26
N THR A 8 -28.52 -61.54 27.34
CA THR A 8 -28.99 -60.21 27.72
C THR A 8 -28.14 -59.19 26.98
N ILE A 9 -28.77 -58.41 26.08
CA ILE A 9 -28.13 -57.31 25.39
C ILE A 9 -28.34 -56.02 26.20
N THR A 10 -27.31 -55.53 26.80
CA THR A 10 -27.27 -54.20 27.44
C THR A 10 -26.99 -53.13 26.40
N VAL A 11 -27.98 -52.29 26.11
CA VAL A 11 -27.84 -51.09 25.26
C VAL A 11 -27.23 -50.00 26.09
N ALA A 12 -25.97 -49.69 25.84
CA ALA A 12 -25.30 -48.51 26.39
C ALA A 12 -25.58 -47.30 25.49
N SER A 13 -26.43 -46.40 25.97
CA SER A 13 -26.68 -45.10 25.30
C SER A 13 -25.48 -44.20 25.53
N VAL A 14 -24.70 -43.95 24.45
CA VAL A 14 -23.66 -42.96 24.45
C VAL A 14 -24.27 -41.58 24.13
N LEU A 15 -24.36 -40.72 25.11
CA LEU A 15 -24.76 -39.33 24.97
C LEU A 15 -23.58 -38.54 24.37
N ALA A 16 -23.61 -38.27 23.08
CA ALA A 16 -22.61 -37.43 22.41
C ALA A 16 -22.91 -35.97 22.74
N ILE A 17 -22.11 -35.37 23.63
CA ILE A 17 -22.09 -33.93 23.88
C ILE A 17 -21.29 -33.29 22.75
N THR A 18 -21.96 -32.64 21.81
CA THR A 18 -21.31 -31.80 20.78
C THR A 18 -20.92 -30.47 21.43
N LEU A 19 -19.65 -30.30 21.81
CA LEU A 19 -19.09 -28.99 22.11
C LEU A 19 -19.04 -28.20 20.79
N ALA A 20 -19.93 -27.24 20.63
CA ALA A 20 -19.78 -26.18 19.63
C ALA A 20 -18.57 -25.31 20.03
N ALA A 21 -17.41 -25.59 19.47
CA ALA A 21 -16.25 -24.75 19.59
C ALA A 21 -16.54 -23.47 18.78
N CYS A 22 -16.87 -22.37 19.48
CA CYS A 22 -16.73 -21.03 18.92
C CYS A 22 -15.24 -20.81 18.68
N ALA A 23 -14.78 -20.99 17.44
CA ALA A 23 -13.47 -20.55 17.03
C ALA A 23 -13.45 -19.02 17.12
N PRO A 24 -12.49 -18.41 17.86
CA PRO A 24 -12.32 -16.97 17.78
C PRO A 24 -11.97 -16.62 16.33
N THR A 25 -12.74 -15.72 15.71
CA THR A 25 -12.38 -15.12 14.43
C THR A 25 -11.06 -14.38 14.67
N ALA A 26 -9.96 -14.95 14.20
CA ALA A 26 -8.65 -14.31 14.30
C ALA A 26 -8.72 -13.02 13.50
N ALA A 27 -8.37 -11.89 14.14
CA ALA A 27 -8.15 -10.65 13.44
C ALA A 27 -7.10 -10.87 12.33
N PRO A 28 -7.26 -10.30 11.13
CA PRO A 28 -6.32 -10.50 10.04
C PRO A 28 -4.93 -10.05 10.44
N THR A 29 -3.97 -10.96 10.34
CA THR A 29 -2.54 -10.71 10.60
C THR A 29 -2.00 -9.75 9.55
N SER A 30 -0.92 -9.02 9.84
CA SER A 30 -0.27 -8.08 8.91
C SER A 30 0.05 -8.69 7.53
N GLU A 31 0.39 -9.97 7.46
CA GLU A 31 0.59 -10.70 6.19
C GLU A 31 -0.70 -10.87 5.38
N SER A 32 -1.85 -11.06 6.04
CA SER A 32 -3.15 -11.13 5.37
C SER A 32 -3.57 -9.77 4.79
N LYS A 33 -3.16 -8.67 5.42
CA LYS A 33 -3.38 -7.31 4.94
C LYS A 33 -2.48 -6.94 3.75
N LEU A 34 -1.25 -7.45 3.73
CA LEU A 34 -0.33 -7.29 2.59
C LEU A 34 -0.87 -7.95 1.31
N ALA A 35 -1.52 -9.11 1.45
CA ALA A 35 -2.20 -9.79 0.35
C ALA A 35 -3.50 -9.09 -0.10
N ALA A 36 -4.07 -8.22 0.76
CA ALA A 36 -5.30 -7.47 0.50
C ALA A 36 -5.09 -6.23 -0.38
N ILE A 37 -3.84 -5.72 -0.47
CA ILE A 37 -3.49 -4.62 -1.37
C ILE A 37 -2.38 -5.10 -2.29
N GLY A 38 -2.72 -5.18 -3.58
CA GLY A 38 -1.76 -5.42 -4.63
C GLY A 38 -1.01 -4.13 -4.95
N VAL A 39 0.32 -4.21 -5.10
CA VAL A 39 1.11 -3.12 -5.66
C VAL A 39 2.03 -3.71 -6.71
N ASP A 40 1.76 -3.35 -7.96
CA ASP A 40 2.49 -3.83 -9.12
C ASP A 40 3.20 -2.69 -9.82
N ASN A 41 4.18 -3.02 -10.66
CA ASN A 41 4.90 -2.10 -11.53
C ASN A 41 5.53 -0.90 -10.78
N SER A 42 5.87 -1.06 -9.50
CA SER A 42 6.43 0.03 -8.70
C SER A 42 7.83 0.45 -9.19
N TRP A 43 8.04 1.75 -9.29
CA TRP A 43 9.33 2.33 -9.65
C TRP A 43 9.44 3.77 -9.14
N VAL A 44 10.68 4.25 -9.02
CA VAL A 44 10.99 5.63 -8.66
C VAL A 44 11.72 6.32 -9.80
N LYS A 45 11.40 7.60 -10.05
CA LYS A 45 12.14 8.39 -11.00
C LYS A 45 13.52 8.71 -10.46
N ALA A 46 14.56 8.52 -11.28
CA ALA A 46 15.93 8.90 -10.93
C ALA A 46 16.05 10.41 -10.71
N SER A 47 16.89 10.83 -9.75
CA SER A 47 17.12 12.23 -9.42
C SER A 47 18.58 12.48 -9.07
N GLU A 48 19.19 13.42 -9.77
CA GLU A 48 20.55 13.88 -9.50
C GLU A 48 20.65 14.85 -8.30
N TYR A 49 19.49 15.35 -7.86
CA TYR A 49 19.41 16.33 -6.77
C TYR A 49 19.37 15.66 -5.41
N SER A 50 19.99 16.29 -4.42
CA SER A 50 19.96 15.91 -3.01
C SER A 50 19.53 17.12 -2.17
N ASP A 51 19.39 16.91 -0.87
CA ASP A 51 18.81 17.77 0.16
C ASP A 51 19.09 19.27 0.07
N HIS A 52 20.31 19.66 -0.27
CA HIS A 52 20.73 21.07 -0.28
C HIS A 52 20.12 21.90 -1.41
N GLU A 53 19.50 21.28 -2.39
CA GLU A 53 18.91 21.91 -3.56
C GLU A 53 17.38 21.69 -3.65
N GLY A 54 16.76 21.17 -2.59
CA GLY A 54 15.33 20.85 -2.60
C GLY A 54 14.97 19.68 -3.51
N GLY A 55 15.85 18.67 -3.57
CA GLY A 55 15.67 17.50 -4.42
C GLY A 55 14.32 16.82 -4.19
N MET A 56 13.63 16.53 -5.28
CA MET A 56 12.35 15.84 -5.27
C MET A 56 12.26 14.83 -6.38
N THR A 57 11.42 13.81 -6.19
CA THR A 57 11.15 12.82 -7.22
C THR A 57 9.80 12.16 -7.03
N GLY A 58 9.29 11.49 -8.07
CA GLY A 58 8.02 10.78 -8.06
C GLY A 58 8.20 9.28 -7.94
N VAL A 59 7.28 8.64 -7.23
CA VAL A 59 7.09 7.18 -7.19
C VAL A 59 5.78 6.83 -7.87
N PHE A 60 5.84 5.78 -8.67
CA PHE A 60 4.77 5.32 -9.53
C PHE A 60 4.52 3.83 -9.29
N ALA A 61 3.27 3.41 -9.39
CA ALA A 61 2.85 2.03 -9.20
C ALA A 61 1.40 1.84 -9.64
N ASP A 62 0.99 0.61 -9.84
CA ASP A 62 -0.41 0.22 -9.95
C ASP A 62 -0.85 -0.36 -8.60
N ILE A 63 -1.86 0.23 -7.98
CA ILE A 63 -2.35 -0.14 -6.66
C ILE A 63 -3.75 -0.71 -6.78
N THR A 64 -3.93 -1.97 -6.37
CA THR A 64 -5.20 -2.68 -6.41
C THR A 64 -5.73 -2.92 -5.00
N ASN A 65 -6.95 -2.50 -4.73
CA ASN A 65 -7.65 -2.81 -3.50
C ASN A 65 -8.39 -4.15 -3.62
N ASN A 66 -7.82 -5.22 -3.05
CA ASN A 66 -8.45 -6.53 -3.00
C ASN A 66 -9.28 -6.77 -1.72
N THR A 67 -9.54 -5.71 -0.94
CA THR A 67 -10.42 -5.77 0.25
C THR A 67 -11.89 -5.55 -0.10
N ASP A 68 -12.78 -5.85 0.84
CA ASP A 68 -14.22 -5.63 0.69
C ASP A 68 -14.66 -4.19 1.07
N ALA A 69 -13.74 -3.34 1.52
CA ALA A 69 -13.99 -1.96 1.96
C ALA A 69 -13.12 -0.96 1.19
N PRO A 70 -13.56 0.29 1.02
CA PRO A 70 -12.70 1.32 0.44
C PRO A 70 -11.48 1.59 1.33
N ILE A 71 -10.35 1.82 0.70
CA ILE A 71 -9.09 2.21 1.31
C ILE A 71 -8.64 3.56 0.76
N GLN A 72 -7.72 4.23 1.45
CA GLN A 72 -7.19 5.51 1.01
C GLN A 72 -5.67 5.52 1.14
N LEU A 73 -4.95 5.76 0.05
CA LEU A 73 -3.51 6.02 0.09
C LEU A 73 -3.31 7.45 0.61
N ILE A 74 -2.71 7.59 1.78
CA ILE A 74 -2.55 8.89 2.46
C ILE A 74 -1.12 9.42 2.49
N GLY A 75 -0.14 8.62 2.05
CA GLY A 75 1.27 9.02 2.02
C GLY A 75 2.21 7.83 2.08
N GLY A 76 3.40 8.05 2.64
CA GLY A 76 4.40 7.01 2.78
C GLY A 76 5.55 7.41 3.68
N GLU A 77 6.53 6.51 3.81
CA GLU A 77 7.77 6.70 4.56
C GLU A 77 8.95 6.11 3.80
N THR A 78 10.07 6.79 3.85
CA THR A 78 11.34 6.29 3.34
C THR A 78 12.52 6.90 4.10
N SER A 79 13.68 6.24 4.06
CA SER A 79 14.90 6.73 4.71
C SER A 79 15.65 7.79 3.89
N PHE A 80 15.28 7.99 2.64
CA PHE A 80 16.04 8.86 1.72
C PHE A 80 15.32 10.15 1.30
N ALA A 81 14.13 10.42 1.86
CA ALA A 81 13.40 11.68 1.72
C ALA A 81 12.85 12.13 3.07
N SER A 82 12.76 13.42 3.29
CA SER A 82 12.24 13.99 4.53
C SER A 82 10.71 14.10 4.55
N MET A 83 10.08 14.09 3.38
CA MET A 83 8.64 14.25 3.20
C MET A 83 8.13 13.37 2.07
N VAL A 84 6.98 12.73 2.31
CA VAL A 84 6.32 11.84 1.34
C VAL A 84 4.85 12.23 1.29
N GLU A 85 4.40 12.69 0.15
CA GLU A 85 3.04 13.18 -0.04
C GLU A 85 2.38 12.57 -1.27
N VAL A 86 1.06 12.52 -1.28
CA VAL A 86 0.28 12.14 -2.46
C VAL A 86 0.00 13.39 -3.27
N HIS A 87 0.34 13.37 -4.55
CA HIS A 87 0.18 14.47 -5.47
C HIS A 87 -0.65 14.10 -6.69
N GLU A 88 -1.17 15.12 -7.34
CA GLU A 88 -1.88 15.04 -8.61
C GLU A 88 -1.42 16.15 -9.55
N VAL A 89 -1.68 15.97 -10.84
CA VAL A 89 -1.46 17.01 -11.85
C VAL A 89 -2.81 17.49 -12.35
N VAL A 90 -3.12 18.77 -12.12
CA VAL A 90 -4.34 19.43 -12.58
C VAL A 90 -3.95 20.61 -13.47
N ASP A 91 -4.45 20.65 -14.69
CA ASP A 91 -4.15 21.68 -15.68
C ASP A 91 -2.63 21.89 -15.90
N GLY A 92 -1.86 20.80 -15.83
CA GLY A 92 -0.40 20.81 -15.98
C GLY A 92 0.36 21.33 -14.75
N ASN A 93 -0.32 21.59 -13.64
CA ASN A 93 0.30 21.97 -12.38
C ASN A 93 0.24 20.83 -11.37
N MET A 94 1.40 20.56 -10.77
CA MET A 94 1.53 19.58 -9.71
C MET A 94 1.08 20.19 -8.39
N GLN A 95 0.23 19.49 -7.67
CA GLN A 95 -0.26 19.93 -6.35
C GLN A 95 -0.46 18.74 -5.43
N MET A 96 -0.35 18.98 -4.13
CA MET A 96 -0.69 18.00 -3.12
C MET A 96 -2.18 17.67 -3.21
N ARG A 97 -2.51 16.39 -3.20
CA ARG A 97 -3.89 15.91 -3.14
C ARG A 97 -4.31 15.76 -1.69
N GLU A 98 -5.04 16.75 -1.18
CA GLU A 98 -5.57 16.70 0.19
C GLU A 98 -6.45 15.48 0.38
N GLY A 99 -6.25 14.77 1.49
CA GLY A 99 -6.98 13.55 1.82
C GLY A 99 -6.47 12.29 1.12
N GLY A 100 -5.52 12.38 0.18
CA GLY A 100 -4.96 11.22 -0.50
C GLY A 100 -5.83 10.67 -1.63
N ILE A 101 -5.66 9.39 -1.98
CA ILE A 101 -6.36 8.73 -3.08
C ILE A 101 -7.25 7.63 -2.52
N GLU A 102 -8.57 7.77 -2.68
CA GLU A 102 -9.52 6.71 -2.38
C GLU A 102 -9.50 5.64 -3.46
N ILE A 103 -9.51 4.37 -3.05
CA ILE A 103 -9.51 3.20 -3.92
C ILE A 103 -10.66 2.29 -3.48
N ALA A 104 -11.67 2.16 -4.32
CA ALA A 104 -12.84 1.33 -4.03
C ALA A 104 -12.48 -0.18 -4.02
N PRO A 105 -13.31 -1.03 -3.41
CA PRO A 105 -13.13 -2.48 -3.47
C PRO A 105 -13.02 -2.99 -4.91
N GLY A 106 -11.97 -3.74 -5.21
CA GLY A 106 -11.68 -4.29 -6.54
C GLY A 106 -11.14 -3.28 -7.55
N GLU A 107 -10.99 -2.01 -7.18
CA GLU A 107 -10.43 -0.98 -8.06
C GLU A 107 -8.90 -1.05 -8.11
N THR A 108 -8.35 -0.73 -9.28
CA THR A 108 -6.92 -0.47 -9.48
C THR A 108 -6.74 1.00 -9.85
N VAL A 109 -5.93 1.71 -9.08
CA VAL A 109 -5.49 3.07 -9.36
C VAL A 109 -4.06 3.04 -9.85
N SER A 110 -3.81 3.69 -11.00
CA SER A 110 -2.47 3.83 -11.55
C SER A 110 -1.85 5.17 -11.14
N LEU A 111 -0.73 5.09 -10.45
CA LEU A 111 0.15 6.22 -10.19
C LEU A 111 1.12 6.32 -11.36
N ALA A 112 1.01 7.38 -12.15
CA ALA A 112 1.74 7.55 -13.39
C ALA A 112 2.26 8.99 -13.56
N PRO A 113 3.36 9.19 -14.29
CA PRO A 113 3.84 10.50 -14.65
C PRO A 113 2.76 11.34 -15.33
N GLY A 114 2.65 12.62 -14.94
CA GLY A 114 1.62 13.51 -15.45
C GLY A 114 0.21 13.32 -14.85
N GLY A 115 0.06 12.39 -13.90
CA GLY A 115 -1.19 12.11 -13.19
C GLY A 115 -1.00 12.04 -11.67
N LEU A 116 -1.67 11.07 -11.06
CA LEU A 116 -1.51 10.75 -9.63
C LEU A 116 -0.13 10.16 -9.39
N HIS A 117 0.52 10.53 -8.30
CA HIS A 117 1.83 9.99 -7.92
C HIS A 117 2.13 10.23 -6.43
N VAL A 118 3.09 9.48 -5.91
CA VAL A 118 3.67 9.78 -4.58
C VAL A 118 4.92 10.62 -4.79
N MET A 119 4.92 11.83 -4.20
CA MET A 119 6.02 12.76 -4.27
C MET A 119 6.95 12.58 -3.07
N LEU A 120 8.24 12.43 -3.35
CA LEU A 120 9.31 12.41 -2.37
C LEU A 120 10.03 13.76 -2.41
N MET A 121 10.10 14.44 -1.27
CA MET A 121 10.72 15.77 -1.16
C MET A 121 11.81 15.79 -0.08
N GLY A 122 12.78 16.69 -0.26
CA GLY A 122 13.93 16.77 0.62
C GLY A 122 14.78 15.50 0.58
N LEU A 123 15.17 15.09 -0.62
CA LEU A 123 16.04 13.94 -0.83
C LEU A 123 17.38 14.16 -0.13
N ASN A 124 17.80 13.18 0.68
CA ASN A 124 19.09 13.21 1.37
C ASN A 124 20.19 12.44 0.63
N LYS A 125 19.87 11.86 -0.53
CA LYS A 125 20.81 11.20 -1.44
C LYS A 125 20.31 11.30 -2.87
N LYS A 126 21.23 11.17 -3.83
CA LYS A 126 20.90 10.99 -5.23
C LYS A 126 20.23 9.63 -5.45
N ILE A 127 19.31 9.56 -6.38
CA ILE A 127 18.65 8.33 -6.83
C ILE A 127 19.17 8.02 -8.24
N VAL A 128 20.15 7.14 -8.29
CA VAL A 128 20.87 6.81 -9.54
C VAL A 128 20.05 5.81 -10.36
N PRO A 129 19.90 6.00 -11.68
CA PRO A 129 19.23 5.05 -12.54
C PRO A 129 19.82 3.64 -12.41
N GLY A 130 18.95 2.64 -12.37
CA GLY A 130 19.34 1.24 -12.21
C GLY A 130 19.65 0.80 -10.78
N THR A 131 19.56 1.70 -9.79
CA THR A 131 19.62 1.32 -8.37
C THR A 131 18.24 0.94 -7.84
N GLU A 132 18.23 0.16 -6.77
CA GLU A 132 17.00 -0.23 -6.06
C GLU A 132 16.86 0.55 -4.76
N VAL A 133 15.64 0.91 -4.41
CA VAL A 133 15.30 1.60 -3.16
C VAL A 133 14.03 0.99 -2.56
N ASP A 134 13.92 1.10 -1.24
CA ASP A 134 12.76 0.63 -0.49
C ASP A 134 11.99 1.80 0.10
N MET A 135 10.66 1.68 0.13
CA MET A 135 9.80 2.61 0.85
C MET A 135 8.57 1.90 1.40
N LYS A 136 7.80 2.62 2.20
CA LYS A 136 6.49 2.17 2.68
C LYS A 136 5.43 3.11 2.15
N LEU A 137 4.32 2.55 1.67
CA LEU A 137 3.08 3.27 1.43
C LEU A 137 2.18 3.16 2.66
N ILE A 138 1.51 4.24 3.04
CA ILE A 138 0.60 4.31 4.17
C ILE A 138 -0.81 4.44 3.65
N PHE A 139 -1.65 3.51 4.09
CA PHE A 139 -3.07 3.49 3.76
C PHE A 139 -3.91 3.69 5.01
N SER A 140 -5.04 4.34 4.86
CA SER A 140 -6.12 4.36 5.85
C SER A 140 -7.32 3.58 5.35
N GLY A 141 -8.13 3.06 6.28
CA GLY A 141 -9.31 2.27 5.95
C GLY A 141 -9.89 1.61 7.20
N ASP A 142 -10.91 0.79 7.01
CA ASP A 142 -11.52 0.02 8.09
C ASP A 142 -10.97 -1.42 8.07
N PHE A 143 -9.96 -1.66 8.91
CA PHE A 143 -9.29 -2.95 9.05
C PHE A 143 -9.49 -3.54 10.45
N GLY A 144 -10.69 -3.40 10.99
CA GLY A 144 -11.01 -3.76 12.36
C GLY A 144 -10.48 -2.74 13.36
N ASP A 145 -9.59 -3.14 14.28
CA ASP A 145 -9.06 -2.25 15.31
C ASP A 145 -8.02 -1.24 14.80
N GLU A 146 -7.45 -1.46 13.62
CA GLU A 146 -6.46 -0.57 13.00
C GLU A 146 -7.12 0.36 11.98
N LYS A 147 -6.74 1.64 12.03
CA LYS A 147 -7.21 2.67 11.09
C LYS A 147 -6.22 2.94 9.96
N THR A 148 -4.97 2.58 10.15
CA THR A 148 -3.91 2.71 9.15
C THR A 148 -3.08 1.44 9.08
N PHE A 149 -2.54 1.14 7.91
CA PHE A 149 -1.58 0.07 7.71
C PHE A 149 -0.57 0.46 6.65
N THR A 150 0.55 -0.25 6.62
CA THR A 150 1.65 0.03 5.70
C THR A 150 1.90 -1.14 4.76
N VAL A 151 2.17 -0.82 3.49
CA VAL A 151 2.69 -1.76 2.50
C VAL A 151 4.13 -1.40 2.21
N THR A 152 5.07 -2.33 2.40
CA THR A 152 6.47 -2.12 2.05
C THR A 152 6.67 -2.44 0.58
N LEU A 153 7.25 -1.50 -0.15
CA LEU A 153 7.74 -1.68 -1.50
C LEU A 153 9.24 -1.94 -1.41
N GLU A 154 9.65 -3.15 -1.73
CA GLU A 154 11.05 -3.54 -1.74
C GLU A 154 11.60 -3.54 -3.15
N ASN A 155 12.88 -3.19 -3.28
CA ASN A 155 13.62 -3.26 -4.55
C ASN A 155 12.97 -2.48 -5.70
N MET A 156 12.37 -1.31 -5.41
CA MET A 156 11.86 -0.44 -6.46
C MET A 156 13.00 0.05 -7.34
N LEU A 157 12.92 -0.23 -8.63
CA LEU A 157 13.95 0.18 -9.59
C LEU A 157 13.87 1.69 -9.86
N ALA A 158 15.00 2.37 -9.72
CA ALA A 158 15.15 3.74 -10.19
C ALA A 158 15.27 3.78 -11.70
N LYS A 159 14.37 4.49 -12.38
CA LYS A 159 14.35 4.64 -13.84
C LYS A 159 14.56 6.10 -14.23
N GLU A 160 15.21 6.32 -15.35
CA GLU A 160 15.19 7.62 -16.03
C GLU A 160 13.78 7.88 -16.56
N SER A 161 13.37 9.15 -16.64
CA SER A 161 12.13 9.50 -17.33
C SER A 161 12.20 9.04 -18.78
N ALA A 162 11.13 8.45 -19.27
CA ALA A 162 10.95 8.32 -20.70
C ALA A 162 10.94 9.73 -21.35
N SER A 163 11.62 9.89 -22.47
CA SER A 163 11.65 11.15 -23.20
C SER A 163 10.24 11.61 -23.55
N GLY A 164 9.80 12.72 -22.97
CA GLY A 164 8.46 13.29 -23.10
C GLY A 164 7.79 13.65 -21.77
N GLU A 165 8.37 13.26 -20.62
CA GLU A 165 7.84 13.53 -19.28
C GLU A 165 8.62 14.66 -18.57
N GLU A 166 9.03 15.67 -19.30
CA GLU A 166 9.91 16.72 -18.79
C GLU A 166 9.28 17.69 -17.77
N SER A 167 8.07 17.45 -17.32
CA SER A 167 7.30 18.45 -16.56
C SER A 167 7.38 18.33 -15.03
N TYR A 168 8.37 17.66 -14.45
CA TYR A 168 8.59 17.65 -13.01
C TYR A 168 9.59 18.69 -12.50
N ALA A 169 10.01 19.64 -13.34
CA ALA A 169 10.78 20.78 -12.85
C ALA A 169 9.81 21.74 -12.13
N PRO A 170 10.02 22.05 -10.84
CA PRO A 170 9.23 23.08 -10.18
C PRO A 170 9.37 24.36 -10.97
N LYS A 171 8.24 24.91 -11.41
CA LYS A 171 8.24 26.25 -12.01
C LYS A 171 8.82 27.18 -10.95
N PRO A 172 9.88 27.97 -11.23
CA PRO A 172 10.41 28.88 -10.23
C PRO A 172 9.29 29.77 -9.75
N MET A 173 9.07 29.79 -8.42
CA MET A 173 8.12 30.71 -7.81
C MET A 173 8.49 32.11 -8.28
N ALA A 174 7.52 32.80 -8.89
CA ALA A 174 7.70 34.19 -9.26
C ALA A 174 8.07 34.97 -8.01
N THR A 175 9.25 35.57 -8.02
CA THR A 175 9.68 36.49 -6.99
C THR A 175 8.62 37.61 -6.88
N PRO A 176 8.08 37.91 -5.68
CA PRO A 176 7.17 39.06 -5.54
C PRO A 176 7.88 40.28 -6.08
N ALA A 177 7.26 41.03 -6.97
CA ALA A 177 7.75 42.31 -7.42
C ALA A 177 7.77 43.26 -6.23
N GLU A 178 8.93 43.86 -5.92
CA GLU A 178 9.09 44.98 -4.98
C GLU A 178 8.35 46.22 -5.48
#